data_ecbbf1a27d5ab522872685ddb1e9c61a
#
_entry.id   ecbbf1a27d5ab522872685ddb1e9c61a
#
_cell.length_a   1.000
_cell.length_b   1.000
_cell.length_c   1.000
_cell.angle_alpha   90.00
_cell.angle_beta   90.00
_cell.angle_gamma   90.00
#
_symmetry.space_group_name_H-M   'P 1'
#
loop_
_entity.id
_entity.type
_entity.pdbx_description
1 polymer ?
#
loop_
_entity_poly.entity_id
_entity_poly.type
_entity_poly.pdbx_seq_one_letter_code
_entity_poly.pdbx_strand_id
1 'polypeptide(L)'
;MLRSFTSKRSLQSLLHHHRRCRQNPQFPIFNPRPFSSSPGPPSSDAELRKYIGYTLLLLGSAAATYYSFPFSENARDKKAQLFRYAPLPDDLHTVSNWSGTHEVRTRIFLQPESIEELEGIVKEANVRKHKIRPVGSGLSPNGIGLTRAGMVNLALMDKVLSVDKEKKRVTVQAGIRVQQLVDEIKEFGITLQNFASIREQQIGGIVQVGAHGTGARLPPIDEQVISMKLVTPAKGTIEISKEKDPELFCLARCGLGGLGVVAEVTLQCVERQELVEHTFLSNMKDIKKNHKKFLSENKHVKYLYIPYTDAVVVVTCNPMSKKKGPPKNKPKYTTEEALQHVRDLYLESLTKYRGQVTDSGSPDEPEIVELSFTELRDKLLAMDPLNKEHVIKVNKAEAEYWRKSEGYRVGWSDEILGFDCGGHQWVSETCFPAGTLSKPSMKDLEYIEELMQLIEKESVPAPAPIEQRWTACSKSRMSPAYSSADDDIFSWVGIIMYLPTMDARQRRQITEEFFHYRHMTQAQLWDHYSAFEHWAKIEVPKDKEELAALQARLKKKFPVDAYNQARKELDPNRILSNNMLEKLFPSSEAV
;
A
#
# COMPACT_ATOMS: atom_id res chain seq x y z
N MET A 1 26.47 -14.79 -29.48
CA MET A 1 26.07 -16.12 -28.96
C MET A 1 25.74 -15.95 -27.49
N LEU A 2 24.50 -15.63 -27.19
CA LEU A 2 23.98 -15.53 -25.83
C LEU A 2 23.21 -16.81 -25.55
N ARG A 3 23.82 -17.73 -24.80
CA ARG A 3 23.10 -18.88 -24.26
C ARG A 3 22.25 -18.42 -23.10
N SER A 4 20.97 -18.72 -23.19
CA SER A 4 19.95 -18.48 -22.18
C SER A 4 20.34 -19.12 -20.85
N PHE A 5 20.42 -18.32 -19.79
CA PHE A 5 20.44 -18.79 -18.42
C PHE A 5 18.99 -18.95 -17.92
N THR A 6 18.32 -19.97 -18.43
CA THR A 6 17.22 -20.58 -17.69
C THR A 6 17.78 -21.90 -17.19
N SER A 7 18.22 -21.92 -15.95
CA SER A 7 18.55 -23.15 -15.28
C SER A 7 17.33 -24.07 -15.33
N LYS A 8 17.49 -25.27 -15.95
CA LYS A 8 16.45 -26.33 -15.93
C LYS A 8 16.01 -26.70 -14.51
N ARG A 9 16.77 -26.28 -13.50
CA ARG A 9 16.43 -26.47 -12.08
C ARG A 9 15.27 -25.56 -11.61
N SER A 10 15.16 -24.33 -12.10
CA SER A 10 14.07 -23.43 -11.68
C SER A 10 12.70 -23.92 -12.17
N LEU A 11 12.64 -24.53 -13.35
CA LEU A 11 11.41 -25.14 -13.84
C LEU A 11 11.05 -26.43 -13.07
N GLN A 12 12.03 -27.21 -12.62
CA GLN A 12 11.77 -28.39 -11.81
C GLN A 12 11.33 -28.07 -10.39
N SER A 13 11.84 -26.98 -9.78
CA SER A 13 11.39 -26.55 -8.45
C SER A 13 9.95 -25.99 -8.50
N LEU A 14 9.57 -25.26 -9.53
CA LEU A 14 8.19 -24.81 -9.75
C LEU A 14 7.22 -25.99 -9.93
N LEU A 15 7.64 -27.04 -10.64
CA LEU A 15 6.85 -28.26 -10.80
C LEU A 15 6.79 -29.09 -9.50
N HIS A 16 7.82 -29.06 -8.67
CA HIS A 16 7.84 -29.73 -7.36
C HIS A 16 6.98 -29.00 -6.32
N HIS A 17 6.97 -27.66 -6.32
CA HIS A 17 6.09 -26.88 -5.44
C HIS A 17 4.62 -27.08 -5.81
N HIS A 18 4.30 -27.13 -7.10
CA HIS A 18 2.94 -27.46 -7.56
C HIS A 18 2.50 -28.89 -7.21
N ARG A 19 3.45 -29.85 -7.08
CA ARG A 19 3.12 -31.22 -6.65
C ARG A 19 2.92 -31.33 -5.13
N ARG A 20 3.56 -30.51 -4.30
CA ARG A 20 3.34 -30.51 -2.84
C ARG A 20 2.02 -29.87 -2.41
N CYS A 21 1.48 -28.93 -3.18
CA CYS A 21 0.16 -28.36 -2.92
C CYS A 21 -1.02 -29.25 -3.38
N ARG A 22 -0.76 -30.45 -3.95
CA ARG A 22 -1.78 -31.41 -4.36
C ARG A 22 -1.82 -32.68 -3.50
N GLN A 23 -1.42 -32.64 -2.26
CA GLN A 23 -1.82 -33.68 -1.32
C GLN A 23 -3.20 -33.32 -0.76
N ASN A 24 -4.21 -33.78 -1.50
CA ASN A 24 -5.59 -33.82 -1.01
C ASN A 24 -5.64 -34.65 0.28
N PRO A 25 -6.39 -34.21 1.29
CA PRO A 25 -6.78 -35.10 2.38
C PRO A 25 -7.62 -36.21 1.77
N GLN A 26 -7.21 -37.45 2.00
CA GLN A 26 -7.97 -38.63 1.61
C GLN A 26 -9.31 -38.60 2.32
N PHE A 27 -10.37 -38.35 1.59
CA PHE A 27 -11.70 -38.68 2.04
C PHE A 27 -11.85 -40.21 2.03
N PRO A 28 -12.46 -40.81 3.05
CA PRO A 28 -12.68 -42.26 3.07
C PRO A 28 -13.57 -42.64 1.90
N ILE A 29 -13.08 -43.56 1.08
CA ILE A 29 -13.83 -44.17 -0.03
C ILE A 29 -14.96 -44.99 0.57
N PHE A 30 -16.18 -44.52 0.49
CA PHE A 30 -17.36 -45.34 0.72
C PHE A 30 -17.50 -46.34 -0.42
N ASN A 31 -17.28 -47.61 -0.14
CA ASN A 31 -17.61 -48.69 -1.03
C ASN A 31 -19.13 -48.83 -1.10
N PRO A 32 -19.76 -48.64 -2.26
CA PRO A 32 -21.18 -48.88 -2.39
C PRO A 32 -21.43 -50.40 -2.48
N ARG A 33 -22.13 -50.94 -1.51
CA ARG A 33 -22.72 -52.27 -1.63
C ARG A 33 -23.82 -52.18 -2.70
N PRO A 34 -23.99 -53.19 -3.54
CA PRO A 34 -25.05 -53.22 -4.55
C PRO A 34 -26.41 -53.33 -3.87
N PHE A 35 -27.24 -52.33 -3.99
CA PHE A 35 -28.66 -52.43 -3.69
C PHE A 35 -29.36 -53.13 -4.87
N SER A 36 -29.81 -54.35 -4.60
CA SER A 36 -30.83 -55.00 -5.44
C SER A 36 -32.21 -54.56 -4.93
N SER A 37 -33.06 -54.27 -5.85
CA SER A 37 -34.49 -53.96 -5.79
C SER A 37 -34.83 -52.47 -5.97
N SER A 38 -35.46 -52.20 -7.09
CA SER A 38 -36.14 -50.96 -7.45
C SER A 38 -37.27 -50.68 -6.46
N PRO A 39 -37.36 -49.50 -5.88
CA PRO A 39 -38.55 -49.04 -5.18
C PRO A 39 -39.57 -48.55 -6.22
N GLY A 40 -40.80 -48.97 -6.07
CA GLY A 40 -41.95 -48.38 -6.77
C GLY A 40 -42.17 -46.90 -6.46
N PRO A 41 -43.02 -46.20 -7.18
CA PRO A 41 -43.18 -44.76 -7.05
C PRO A 41 -43.64 -44.37 -5.64
N PRO A 42 -43.08 -43.28 -5.08
CA PRO A 42 -43.38 -42.85 -3.71
C PRO A 42 -44.81 -42.38 -3.58
N SER A 43 -45.55 -43.00 -2.69
CA SER A 43 -46.93 -42.68 -2.38
C SER A 43 -47.03 -41.87 -1.07
N SER A 44 -46.47 -40.69 -0.99
CA SER A 44 -46.93 -39.65 -0.06
C SER A 44 -46.22 -38.31 -0.33
N ASP A 45 -46.99 -37.23 -0.33
CA ASP A 45 -46.51 -35.83 -0.39
C ASP A 45 -45.43 -35.48 0.65
N ALA A 46 -45.30 -36.25 1.73
CA ALA A 46 -44.32 -36.05 2.80
C ALA A 46 -42.91 -36.47 2.38
N GLU A 47 -42.72 -37.51 1.55
CA GLU A 47 -41.39 -37.88 1.06
C GLU A 47 -40.93 -36.94 -0.06
N LEU A 48 -41.82 -36.50 -0.93
CA LEU A 48 -41.52 -35.52 -1.95
C LEU A 48 -41.05 -34.20 -1.32
N ARG A 49 -41.71 -33.76 -0.25
CA ARG A 49 -41.29 -32.56 0.53
C ARG A 49 -39.92 -32.73 1.19
N LYS A 50 -39.57 -33.93 1.65
CA LYS A 50 -38.23 -34.23 2.17
C LYS A 50 -37.15 -34.14 1.09
N TYR A 51 -37.41 -34.74 -0.09
CA TYR A 51 -36.47 -34.65 -1.21
C TYR A 51 -36.30 -33.20 -1.71
N ILE A 52 -37.36 -32.44 -1.82
CA ILE A 52 -37.31 -31.02 -2.17
C ILE A 52 -36.53 -30.26 -1.07
N GLY A 53 -36.75 -30.52 0.21
CA GLY A 53 -36.03 -29.94 1.32
C GLY A 53 -34.52 -30.24 1.28
N TYR A 54 -34.13 -31.48 1.01
CA TYR A 54 -32.71 -31.86 0.87
C TYR A 54 -32.05 -31.24 -0.37
N THR A 55 -32.79 -31.15 -1.48
CA THR A 55 -32.29 -30.51 -2.70
C THR A 55 -32.11 -29.02 -2.51
N LEU A 56 -33.04 -28.35 -1.85
CA LEU A 56 -32.92 -26.93 -1.48
C LEU A 56 -31.79 -26.68 -0.45
N LEU A 57 -31.56 -27.61 0.48
CA LEU A 57 -30.47 -27.54 1.45
C LEU A 57 -29.11 -27.74 0.77
N LEU A 58 -29.01 -28.65 -0.20
CA LEU A 58 -27.80 -28.86 -1.01
C LEU A 58 -27.53 -27.70 -1.96
N LEU A 59 -28.55 -27.16 -2.60
CA LEU A 59 -28.42 -25.97 -3.44
C LEU A 59 -28.10 -24.71 -2.61
N GLY A 60 -28.74 -24.57 -1.44
CA GLY A 60 -28.45 -23.49 -0.49
C GLY A 60 -27.04 -23.58 0.10
N SER A 61 -26.55 -24.81 0.43
CA SER A 61 -25.18 -25.00 0.89
C SER A 61 -24.15 -24.81 -0.24
N ALA A 62 -24.44 -25.23 -1.45
CA ALA A 62 -23.61 -24.97 -2.62
C ALA A 62 -23.55 -23.47 -2.96
N ALA A 63 -24.68 -22.77 -2.89
CA ALA A 63 -24.73 -21.32 -3.04
C ALA A 63 -23.99 -20.62 -1.88
N ALA A 64 -24.23 -21.01 -0.62
CA ALA A 64 -23.51 -20.47 0.52
C ALA A 64 -22.00 -20.74 0.43
N THR A 65 -21.57 -21.90 -0.07
CA THR A 65 -20.16 -22.21 -0.31
C THR A 65 -19.60 -21.38 -1.48
N TYR A 66 -20.38 -21.19 -2.54
CA TYR A 66 -20.01 -20.37 -3.69
C TYR A 66 -19.91 -18.87 -3.30
N TYR A 67 -20.82 -18.38 -2.47
CA TYR A 67 -20.80 -16.99 -1.99
C TYR A 67 -19.91 -16.77 -0.75
N SER A 68 -19.59 -17.82 0.03
CA SER A 68 -18.66 -17.75 1.16
C SER A 68 -17.20 -17.91 0.75
N PHE A 69 -16.93 -18.42 -0.46
CA PHE A 69 -15.61 -18.24 -1.06
C PHE A 69 -15.54 -16.81 -1.58
N PRO A 70 -14.68 -15.97 -0.99
CA PRO A 70 -14.53 -14.61 -1.48
C PRO A 70 -13.86 -14.66 -2.86
N PHE A 71 -14.66 -14.70 -3.91
CA PHE A 71 -14.25 -14.22 -5.24
C PHE A 71 -14.14 -12.68 -5.24
N SER A 72 -14.27 -12.06 -4.05
CA SER A 72 -14.05 -10.67 -3.79
C SER A 72 -12.58 -10.29 -3.98
N GLU A 73 -12.28 -9.06 -4.09
CA GLU A 73 -11.06 -8.26 -4.18
C GLU A 73 -9.70 -8.98 -4.07
N ASN A 74 -9.57 -9.96 -3.15
CA ASN A 74 -8.42 -10.86 -3.04
C ASN A 74 -8.12 -11.69 -4.32
N ALA A 75 -9.11 -11.98 -5.15
CA ALA A 75 -8.89 -12.69 -6.41
C ALA A 75 -8.36 -11.77 -7.51
N ARG A 76 -8.72 -10.49 -7.50
CA ARG A 76 -8.15 -9.48 -8.41
C ARG A 76 -6.70 -9.21 -8.04
N ASP A 77 -6.39 -9.10 -6.75
CA ASP A 77 -5.03 -8.91 -6.27
C ASP A 77 -4.17 -10.16 -6.46
N LYS A 78 -4.70 -11.36 -6.24
CA LYS A 78 -4.01 -12.62 -6.58
C LYS A 78 -3.80 -12.78 -8.08
N LYS A 79 -4.77 -12.40 -8.93
CA LYS A 79 -4.56 -12.36 -10.38
C LYS A 79 -3.53 -11.32 -10.78
N ALA A 80 -3.56 -10.14 -10.19
CA ALA A 80 -2.55 -9.10 -10.43
C ALA A 80 -1.15 -9.55 -9.99
N GLN A 81 -1.03 -10.26 -8.86
CA GLN A 81 0.24 -10.83 -8.40
C GLN A 81 0.73 -11.99 -9.27
N LEU A 82 -0.16 -12.92 -9.64
CA LEU A 82 0.18 -13.99 -10.58
C LEU A 82 0.59 -13.43 -11.96
N PHE A 83 -0.07 -12.37 -12.40
CA PHE A 83 0.25 -11.69 -13.66
C PHE A 83 1.60 -10.96 -13.60
N ARG A 84 2.01 -10.43 -12.43
CA ARG A 84 3.31 -9.78 -12.23
C ARG A 84 4.49 -10.74 -12.39
N TYR A 85 4.30 -12.02 -12.13
CA TYR A 85 5.36 -13.03 -12.10
C TYR A 85 5.19 -14.11 -13.16
N ALA A 86 4.12 -14.10 -13.94
CA ALA A 86 3.95 -15.02 -15.05
C ALA A 86 4.90 -14.62 -16.19
N PRO A 87 5.78 -15.53 -16.67
CA PRO A 87 6.55 -15.26 -17.86
C PRO A 87 5.60 -15.08 -19.04
N LEU A 88 5.78 -13.97 -19.77
CA LEU A 88 5.10 -13.78 -21.05
C LEU A 88 5.75 -14.69 -22.10
N PRO A 89 4.98 -15.12 -23.13
CA PRO A 89 5.61 -15.67 -24.34
C PRO A 89 6.70 -14.70 -24.80
N ASP A 90 7.82 -15.21 -25.30
CA ASP A 90 8.94 -14.44 -25.85
C ASP A 90 9.94 -13.83 -24.85
N ASP A 91 10.17 -14.44 -23.70
CA ASP A 91 11.16 -13.99 -22.69
C ASP A 91 11.00 -12.53 -22.24
N LEU A 92 9.82 -11.94 -22.40
CA LEU A 92 9.54 -10.55 -22.05
C LEU A 92 8.58 -10.45 -20.88
N HIS A 93 9.07 -9.92 -19.75
CA HIS A 93 8.26 -9.68 -18.55
C HIS A 93 7.67 -8.26 -18.57
N THR A 94 6.37 -8.15 -18.41
CA THR A 94 5.70 -6.87 -18.14
C THR A 94 5.54 -6.70 -16.64
N VAL A 95 6.09 -5.62 -16.09
CA VAL A 95 6.01 -5.28 -14.67
C VAL A 95 5.38 -3.90 -14.52
N SER A 96 4.21 -3.84 -13.90
CA SER A 96 3.49 -2.62 -13.61
C SER A 96 3.42 -2.39 -12.10
N ASN A 97 3.31 -1.14 -11.68
CA ASN A 97 3.03 -0.84 -10.29
C ASN A 97 1.53 -1.02 -9.97
N TRP A 98 1.23 -1.13 -8.68
CA TRP A 98 -0.14 -1.31 -8.20
C TRP A 98 -1.08 -0.19 -8.66
N SER A 99 -0.62 1.05 -8.62
CA SER A 99 -1.43 2.23 -8.97
C SER A 99 -1.72 2.37 -10.48
N GLY A 100 -1.17 1.46 -11.31
CA GLY A 100 -1.38 1.48 -12.76
C GLY A 100 -0.81 2.70 -13.47
N THR A 101 0.11 3.41 -12.84
CA THR A 101 0.72 4.65 -13.35
C THR A 101 2.03 4.41 -14.09
N HIS A 102 2.76 3.34 -13.74
CA HIS A 102 4.05 2.99 -14.32
C HIS A 102 4.09 1.52 -14.74
N GLU A 103 4.59 1.28 -15.94
CA GLU A 103 4.81 -0.05 -16.49
C GLU A 103 6.14 -0.10 -17.23
N VAL A 104 6.84 -1.20 -17.10
CA VAL A 104 8.05 -1.49 -17.87
C VAL A 104 8.02 -2.90 -18.43
N ARG A 105 8.72 -3.10 -19.55
CA ARG A 105 8.96 -4.42 -20.12
C ARG A 105 10.46 -4.71 -20.06
N THR A 106 10.81 -5.86 -19.49
CA THR A 106 12.21 -6.28 -19.34
C THR A 106 12.38 -7.75 -19.71
N ARG A 107 13.57 -8.10 -20.23
CA ARG A 107 13.96 -9.50 -20.46
C ARG A 107 14.66 -10.13 -19.27
N ILE A 108 15.05 -9.31 -18.28
CA ILE A 108 15.80 -9.76 -17.12
C ILE A 108 14.94 -9.50 -15.89
N PHE A 109 14.32 -10.55 -15.37
CA PHE A 109 13.57 -10.53 -14.13
C PHE A 109 14.00 -11.76 -13.30
N LEU A 110 14.82 -11.52 -12.28
CA LEU A 110 15.51 -12.56 -11.52
C LEU A 110 14.85 -12.73 -10.16
N GLN A 111 14.62 -13.97 -9.74
CA GLN A 111 14.01 -14.32 -8.48
C GLN A 111 14.85 -15.38 -7.75
N PRO A 112 15.86 -14.96 -6.96
CA PRO A 112 16.68 -15.89 -6.19
C PRO A 112 15.88 -16.55 -5.06
N GLU A 113 16.26 -17.79 -4.73
CA GLU A 113 15.67 -18.58 -3.63
C GLU A 113 16.53 -18.55 -2.35
N SER A 114 17.80 -18.09 -2.46
CA SER A 114 18.74 -18.01 -1.34
C SER A 114 19.66 -16.79 -1.43
N ILE A 115 20.35 -16.49 -0.32
CA ILE A 115 21.35 -15.42 -0.30
C ILE A 115 22.51 -15.75 -1.23
N GLU A 116 22.96 -16.98 -1.30
CA GLU A 116 24.05 -17.44 -2.12
C GLU A 116 23.74 -17.25 -3.61
N GLU A 117 22.51 -17.55 -4.01
CA GLU A 117 22.04 -17.29 -5.38
C GLU A 117 21.96 -15.79 -5.67
N LEU A 118 21.44 -15.01 -4.72
CA LEU A 118 21.42 -13.55 -4.83
C LEU A 118 22.81 -12.95 -4.96
N GLU A 119 23.78 -13.43 -4.16
CA GLU A 119 25.19 -13.02 -4.27
C GLU A 119 25.78 -13.34 -5.66
N GLY A 120 25.51 -14.55 -6.16
CA GLY A 120 25.91 -14.95 -7.51
C GLY A 120 25.36 -14.02 -8.58
N ILE A 121 24.07 -13.69 -8.51
CA ILE A 121 23.39 -12.78 -9.42
C ILE A 121 24.02 -11.37 -9.37
N VAL A 122 24.19 -10.82 -8.17
CA VAL A 122 24.75 -9.47 -7.97
C VAL A 122 26.20 -9.41 -8.45
N LYS A 123 27.02 -10.42 -8.13
CA LYS A 123 28.41 -10.53 -8.60
C LYS A 123 28.51 -10.61 -10.12
N GLU A 124 27.70 -11.46 -10.75
CA GLU A 124 27.68 -11.59 -12.21
C GLU A 124 27.26 -10.29 -12.90
N ALA A 125 26.18 -9.68 -12.39
CA ALA A 125 25.69 -8.40 -12.89
C ALA A 125 26.75 -7.29 -12.75
N ASN A 126 27.49 -7.27 -11.65
CA ASN A 126 28.57 -6.30 -11.42
C ASN A 126 29.76 -6.50 -12.40
N VAL A 127 30.17 -7.73 -12.62
CA VAL A 127 31.24 -8.06 -13.61
C VAL A 127 30.82 -7.64 -15.01
N ARG A 128 29.59 -7.92 -15.38
CA ARG A 128 29.05 -7.59 -16.71
C ARG A 128 28.56 -6.14 -16.83
N LYS A 129 28.53 -5.37 -15.73
CA LYS A 129 27.97 -4.02 -15.64
C LYS A 129 26.49 -3.95 -16.08
N HIS A 130 25.73 -5.04 -15.86
CA HIS A 130 24.32 -5.10 -16.15
C HIS A 130 23.50 -4.55 -14.98
N LYS A 131 22.52 -3.70 -15.26
CA LYS A 131 21.62 -3.18 -14.23
C LYS A 131 20.61 -4.24 -13.81
N ILE A 132 20.44 -4.40 -12.49
CA ILE A 132 19.51 -5.33 -11.85
C ILE A 132 18.81 -4.62 -10.68
N ARG A 133 17.94 -3.71 -10.97
CA ARG A 133 17.24 -2.91 -9.93
C ARG A 133 16.47 -3.80 -8.97
N PRO A 134 16.64 -3.67 -7.63
CA PRO A 134 15.77 -4.32 -6.66
C PRO A 134 14.32 -3.81 -6.77
N VAL A 135 13.37 -4.72 -6.85
CA VAL A 135 11.93 -4.44 -6.90
C VAL A 135 11.17 -5.39 -5.99
N GLY A 136 10.24 -4.86 -5.21
CA GLY A 136 9.32 -5.66 -4.40
C GLY A 136 8.02 -5.96 -5.14
N SER A 137 6.90 -5.95 -4.43
CA SER A 137 5.55 -6.17 -5.00
C SER A 137 5.05 -5.05 -5.93
N GLY A 138 5.86 -4.03 -6.20
CA GLY A 138 5.51 -2.92 -7.09
C GLY A 138 4.39 -2.03 -6.53
N LEU A 139 4.32 -1.86 -5.21
CA LEU A 139 3.26 -1.09 -4.55
C LEU A 139 3.58 0.40 -4.37
N SER A 140 4.76 0.85 -4.81
CA SER A 140 5.05 2.29 -4.91
C SER A 140 4.23 2.91 -6.03
N PRO A 141 3.48 4.00 -5.77
CA PRO A 141 2.76 4.73 -6.82
C PRO A 141 3.64 5.27 -7.93
N ASN A 142 4.93 5.45 -7.69
CA ASN A 142 5.91 5.86 -8.69
C ASN A 142 6.75 4.70 -9.25
N GLY A 143 7.63 5.01 -10.20
CA GLY A 143 8.50 4.03 -10.86
C GLY A 143 9.81 3.71 -10.15
N ILE A 144 9.96 3.97 -8.83
CA ILE A 144 11.25 3.86 -8.12
C ILE A 144 11.91 2.48 -8.20
N GLY A 145 11.11 1.40 -8.22
CA GLY A 145 11.59 0.02 -8.37
C GLY A 145 11.71 -0.47 -9.82
N LEU A 146 11.20 0.29 -10.79
CA LEU A 146 11.01 -0.21 -12.15
C LEU A 146 12.14 0.21 -13.09
N THR A 147 12.54 -0.72 -13.97
CA THR A 147 13.50 -0.45 -15.05
C THR A 147 13.39 -1.49 -16.17
N ARG A 148 13.67 -1.06 -17.40
CA ARG A 148 13.76 -1.96 -18.58
C ARG A 148 15.06 -2.74 -18.64
N ALA A 149 16.08 -2.31 -17.90
CA ALA A 149 17.43 -2.87 -17.99
C ALA A 149 17.54 -4.25 -17.32
N GLY A 150 16.81 -4.47 -16.23
CA GLY A 150 16.79 -5.73 -15.49
C GLY A 150 16.39 -5.50 -14.03
N MET A 151 15.69 -6.46 -13.45
CA MET A 151 15.19 -6.38 -12.07
C MET A 151 15.49 -7.67 -11.31
N VAL A 152 15.73 -7.54 -10.00
CA VAL A 152 15.79 -8.64 -9.05
C VAL A 152 14.68 -8.50 -8.02
N ASN A 153 13.91 -9.56 -7.83
CA ASN A 153 12.77 -9.61 -6.92
C ASN A 153 12.92 -10.77 -5.94
N LEU A 154 12.78 -10.52 -4.66
CA LEU A 154 13.02 -11.51 -3.61
C LEU A 154 11.76 -12.29 -3.20
N ALA A 155 10.74 -12.37 -4.04
CA ALA A 155 9.48 -13.05 -3.69
C ALA A 155 9.63 -14.52 -3.27
N LEU A 156 10.72 -15.19 -3.63
CA LEU A 156 11.05 -16.56 -3.22
C LEU A 156 11.94 -16.61 -1.96
N MET A 157 12.42 -15.47 -1.48
CA MET A 157 13.12 -15.31 -0.20
C MET A 157 12.15 -14.68 0.81
N ASP A 158 11.16 -15.45 1.25
CA ASP A 158 9.99 -14.98 1.99
C ASP A 158 9.77 -15.67 3.34
N LYS A 159 10.85 -16.19 3.97
CA LYS A 159 10.77 -16.96 5.20
C LYS A 159 10.99 -16.11 6.44
N VAL A 160 10.29 -16.44 7.54
CA VAL A 160 10.67 -16.06 8.88
C VAL A 160 11.85 -16.96 9.31
N LEU A 161 12.99 -16.35 9.61
CA LEU A 161 14.23 -17.07 9.95
C LEU A 161 14.34 -17.35 11.44
N SER A 162 13.94 -16.38 12.28
CA SER A 162 13.93 -16.55 13.74
C SER A 162 12.94 -15.59 14.40
N VAL A 163 12.42 -16.03 15.56
CA VAL A 163 11.54 -15.23 16.41
C VAL A 163 12.10 -15.26 17.84
N ASP A 164 12.49 -14.09 18.34
CA ASP A 164 12.84 -13.87 19.74
C ASP A 164 11.63 -13.27 20.46
N LYS A 165 10.85 -14.12 21.11
CA LYS A 165 9.62 -13.74 21.80
C LYS A 165 9.88 -12.80 22.99
N GLU A 166 11.00 -13.00 23.71
CA GLU A 166 11.32 -12.21 24.90
C GLU A 166 11.68 -10.78 24.52
N LYS A 167 12.53 -10.61 23.50
CA LYS A 167 12.90 -9.29 22.96
C LYS A 167 11.89 -8.76 21.98
N LYS A 168 10.88 -9.56 21.61
CA LYS A 168 9.88 -9.22 20.57
C LYS A 168 10.54 -8.82 19.26
N ARG A 169 11.46 -9.64 18.78
CA ARG A 169 12.19 -9.42 17.53
C ARG A 169 11.94 -10.57 16.56
N VAL A 170 11.89 -10.23 15.30
CA VAL A 170 11.79 -11.19 14.22
C VAL A 170 12.86 -10.92 13.17
N THR A 171 13.57 -11.97 12.75
CA THR A 171 14.47 -11.90 11.59
C THR A 171 13.80 -12.59 10.41
N VAL A 172 13.74 -11.91 9.29
CA VAL A 172 13.02 -12.35 8.09
C VAL A 172 13.86 -12.15 6.83
N GLN A 173 13.59 -12.96 5.82
CA GLN A 173 14.00 -12.67 4.46
C GLN A 173 13.18 -11.49 3.92
N ALA A 174 13.84 -10.60 3.19
CA ALA A 174 13.26 -9.30 2.83
C ALA A 174 12.15 -9.34 1.78
N GLY A 175 11.99 -10.48 1.10
CA GLY A 175 10.90 -10.73 0.16
C GLY A 175 9.56 -11.11 0.80
N ILE A 176 9.54 -11.39 2.11
CA ILE A 176 8.29 -11.70 2.82
C ILE A 176 7.32 -10.52 2.77
N ARG A 177 6.05 -10.80 2.51
CA ARG A 177 5.00 -9.78 2.54
C ARG A 177 4.54 -9.49 3.96
N VAL A 178 4.07 -8.28 4.19
CA VAL A 178 3.55 -7.86 5.52
C VAL A 178 2.47 -8.82 6.01
N GLN A 179 1.50 -9.20 5.15
CA GLN A 179 0.45 -10.15 5.53
C GLN A 179 1.01 -11.50 5.95
N GLN A 180 1.94 -12.03 5.15
CA GLN A 180 2.57 -13.32 5.40
C GLN A 180 3.37 -13.31 6.72
N LEU A 181 4.17 -12.26 6.94
CA LEU A 181 4.89 -12.07 8.20
C LEU A 181 3.95 -12.04 9.40
N VAL A 182 2.90 -11.24 9.35
CA VAL A 182 1.94 -11.11 10.45
C VAL A 182 1.24 -12.44 10.74
N ASP A 183 0.87 -13.18 9.70
CA ASP A 183 0.24 -14.50 9.85
C ASP A 183 1.17 -15.53 10.48
N GLU A 184 2.47 -15.46 10.21
CA GLU A 184 3.46 -16.37 10.81
C GLU A 184 3.80 -16.00 12.26
N ILE A 185 3.90 -14.69 12.59
CA ILE A 185 4.34 -14.29 13.95
C ILE A 185 3.20 -14.16 14.97
N LYS A 186 1.93 -14.16 14.54
CA LYS A 186 0.77 -14.03 15.46
C LYS A 186 0.69 -15.14 16.50
N GLU A 187 1.15 -16.36 16.19
CA GLU A 187 1.19 -17.48 17.13
C GLU A 187 2.17 -17.25 18.29
N PHE A 188 3.18 -16.39 18.09
CA PHE A 188 4.11 -15.97 19.13
C PHE A 188 3.56 -14.81 19.98
N GLY A 189 2.35 -14.31 19.68
CA GLY A 189 1.70 -13.19 20.37
C GLY A 189 2.33 -11.83 20.06
N ILE A 190 3.05 -11.71 18.97
CA ILE A 190 3.71 -10.45 18.52
C ILE A 190 3.20 -10.01 17.15
N THR A 191 3.40 -8.74 16.84
CA THR A 191 3.05 -8.13 15.56
C THR A 191 3.94 -6.90 15.28
N LEU A 192 3.85 -6.35 14.08
CA LEU A 192 4.52 -5.10 13.74
C LEU A 192 3.95 -3.93 14.56
N GLN A 193 4.80 -2.96 14.87
CA GLN A 193 4.42 -1.79 15.66
C GLN A 193 3.40 -0.89 14.94
N ASN A 194 3.55 -0.75 13.63
CA ASN A 194 2.70 0.06 12.77
C ASN A 194 2.64 -0.53 11.36
N PHE A 195 1.68 -0.13 10.56
CA PHE A 195 1.44 -0.65 9.22
C PHE A 195 1.33 0.50 8.23
N ALA A 196 2.04 0.38 7.11
CA ALA A 196 1.69 1.12 5.90
C ALA A 196 0.51 0.39 5.23
N SER A 197 -0.50 1.09 4.83
CA SER A 197 -1.84 0.64 4.41
C SER A 197 -1.94 -0.78 3.81
N ILE A 198 -1.17 -1.08 2.74
CA ILE A 198 -1.33 -2.29 1.93
C ILE A 198 -0.46 -3.42 2.47
N ARG A 199 -1.05 -4.58 2.78
CA ARG A 199 -0.36 -5.72 3.40
C ARG A 199 0.42 -6.59 2.41
N GLU A 200 0.24 -6.37 1.12
CA GLU A 200 0.95 -7.08 0.04
C GLU A 200 2.38 -6.52 -0.20
N GLN A 201 2.75 -5.48 0.53
CA GLN A 201 4.09 -4.91 0.49
C GLN A 201 5.13 -5.90 1.01
N GLN A 202 6.27 -6.02 0.33
CA GLN A 202 7.42 -6.77 0.83
C GLN A 202 8.22 -5.93 1.84
N ILE A 203 8.73 -6.60 2.89
CA ILE A 203 9.45 -5.97 4.00
C ILE A 203 10.66 -5.18 3.51
N GLY A 204 11.47 -5.73 2.60
CA GLY A 204 12.61 -5.01 2.03
C GLY A 204 12.19 -3.69 1.37
N GLY A 205 11.09 -3.71 0.61
CA GLY A 205 10.58 -2.52 -0.08
C GLY A 205 10.10 -1.42 0.85
N ILE A 206 9.29 -1.76 1.88
CA ILE A 206 8.74 -0.76 2.81
C ILE A 206 9.83 -0.10 3.66
N VAL A 207 10.86 -0.85 4.05
CA VAL A 207 12.01 -0.32 4.77
C VAL A 207 12.76 0.68 3.89
N GLN A 208 13.05 0.31 2.64
CA GLN A 208 13.89 1.10 1.73
C GLN A 208 13.29 2.44 1.27
N VAL A 209 11.99 2.63 1.39
CA VAL A 209 11.33 3.90 1.01
C VAL A 209 10.80 4.69 2.21
N GLY A 210 11.09 4.24 3.44
CA GLY A 210 10.61 4.90 4.66
C GLY A 210 9.08 4.90 4.76
N ALA A 211 8.45 3.75 4.47
CA ALA A 211 7.00 3.61 4.60
C ALA A 211 6.54 3.84 6.05
N HIS A 212 5.33 4.36 6.22
CA HIS A 212 4.83 4.74 7.54
C HIS A 212 3.34 4.42 7.69
N GLY A 213 2.90 4.24 8.92
CA GLY A 213 1.50 4.20 9.30
C GLY A 213 1.03 5.55 9.85
N THR A 214 0.28 5.52 10.94
CA THR A 214 -0.13 6.73 11.66
C THR A 214 0.03 6.57 13.16
N GLY A 215 0.34 7.69 13.83
CA GLY A 215 0.51 7.80 15.28
C GLY A 215 1.66 8.71 15.65
N ALA A 216 1.37 9.84 16.30
CA ALA A 216 2.37 10.88 16.63
C ALA A 216 3.53 10.39 17.53
N ARG A 217 3.37 9.23 18.19
CA ARG A 217 4.43 8.56 18.99
C ARG A 217 5.09 7.39 18.27
N LEU A 218 4.67 7.10 17.05
CA LEU A 218 5.13 5.94 16.30
C LEU A 218 5.97 6.41 15.12
N PRO A 219 7.24 6.03 15.03
CA PRO A 219 8.09 6.43 13.91
C PRO A 219 7.72 5.66 12.63
N PRO A 220 8.27 6.07 11.48
CA PRO A 220 8.24 5.28 10.25
C PRO A 220 8.84 3.88 10.45
N ILE A 221 8.56 2.97 9.51
CA ILE A 221 8.91 1.55 9.63
C ILE A 221 10.42 1.31 9.65
N ASP A 222 11.20 2.17 9.02
CA ASP A 222 12.66 2.10 9.03
C ASP A 222 13.26 2.18 10.45
N GLU A 223 12.60 2.83 11.41
CA GLU A 223 13.02 2.84 12.81
C GLU A 223 12.79 1.53 13.57
N GLN A 224 11.97 0.63 13.01
CA GLN A 224 11.76 -0.70 13.58
C GLN A 224 12.90 -1.67 13.22
N VAL A 225 13.78 -1.31 12.29
CA VAL A 225 14.91 -2.12 11.86
C VAL A 225 16.01 -2.11 12.91
N ILE A 226 16.38 -3.29 13.40
CA ILE A 226 17.48 -3.53 14.36
C ILE A 226 18.79 -3.78 13.63
N SER A 227 18.75 -4.65 12.62
CA SER A 227 19.88 -4.97 11.73
C SER A 227 19.38 -5.40 10.37
N MET A 228 20.25 -5.36 9.38
CA MET A 228 19.96 -5.87 8.04
C MET A 228 21.20 -6.47 7.37
N LYS A 229 20.97 -7.45 6.50
CA LYS A 229 21.99 -7.94 5.56
C LYS A 229 21.74 -7.34 4.18
N LEU A 230 22.77 -6.71 3.65
CA LEU A 230 22.80 -6.14 2.29
C LEU A 230 23.73 -6.97 1.42
N VAL A 231 23.22 -7.41 0.27
CA VAL A 231 24.05 -7.96 -0.79
C VAL A 231 24.49 -6.82 -1.70
N THR A 232 25.77 -6.50 -1.65
CA THR A 232 26.36 -5.36 -2.36
C THR A 232 27.24 -5.80 -3.52
N PRO A 233 27.28 -5.04 -4.64
CA PRO A 233 28.13 -5.37 -5.79
C PRO A 233 29.63 -5.41 -5.49
N ALA A 234 30.13 -4.52 -4.62
CA ALA A 234 31.57 -4.40 -4.37
C ALA A 234 32.07 -5.23 -3.18
N LYS A 235 31.24 -5.41 -2.14
CA LYS A 235 31.68 -6.02 -0.87
C LYS A 235 30.99 -7.35 -0.57
N GLY A 236 30.15 -7.89 -1.49
CA GLY A 236 29.32 -9.06 -1.20
C GLY A 236 28.29 -8.79 -0.11
N THR A 237 27.93 -9.80 0.66
CA THR A 237 26.99 -9.66 1.77
C THR A 237 27.66 -9.01 2.97
N ILE A 238 27.09 -7.89 3.41
CA ILE A 238 27.48 -7.17 4.62
C ILE A 238 26.31 -7.14 5.59
N GLU A 239 26.60 -7.25 6.87
CA GLU A 239 25.62 -7.06 7.95
C GLU A 239 25.88 -5.74 8.63
N ILE A 240 24.84 -4.91 8.75
CA ILE A 240 24.89 -3.59 9.35
C ILE A 240 23.83 -3.44 10.44
N SER A 241 24.21 -2.71 11.48
CA SER A 241 23.34 -2.37 12.61
C SER A 241 23.79 -1.05 13.22
N LYS A 242 23.03 -0.55 14.20
CA LYS A 242 23.40 0.66 14.94
C LYS A 242 24.75 0.51 15.65
N GLU A 243 25.09 -0.70 16.09
CA GLU A 243 26.32 -1.00 16.84
C GLU A 243 27.51 -1.27 15.90
N LYS A 244 27.25 -1.87 14.73
CA LYS A 244 28.31 -2.37 13.86
C LYS A 244 28.81 -1.34 12.83
N ASP A 245 27.89 -0.57 12.25
CA ASP A 245 28.20 0.50 11.30
C ASP A 245 27.06 1.56 11.36
N PRO A 246 27.06 2.43 12.37
CA PRO A 246 25.96 3.34 12.64
C PRO A 246 25.69 4.34 11.51
N GLU A 247 26.72 4.84 10.84
CA GLU A 247 26.55 5.82 9.78
C GLU A 247 25.95 5.19 8.52
N LEU A 248 26.51 4.07 8.06
CA LEU A 248 25.97 3.35 6.93
C LEU A 248 24.57 2.82 7.24
N PHE A 249 24.34 2.31 8.46
CA PHE A 249 23.04 1.82 8.88
C PHE A 249 21.97 2.93 8.84
N CYS A 250 22.29 4.14 9.32
CA CYS A 250 21.37 5.28 9.24
C CYS A 250 21.06 5.75 7.81
N LEU A 251 21.97 5.52 6.85
CA LEU A 251 21.70 5.76 5.43
C LEU A 251 20.90 4.61 4.79
N ALA A 252 21.26 3.37 5.11
CA ALA A 252 20.74 2.18 4.43
C ALA A 252 19.33 1.79 4.85
N ARG A 253 18.88 2.13 6.06
CA ARG A 253 17.51 1.87 6.52
C ARG A 253 16.44 2.51 5.61
N CYS A 254 16.78 3.61 4.93
CA CYS A 254 15.95 4.23 3.90
C CYS A 254 16.79 4.48 2.64
N GLY A 255 17.53 3.45 2.20
CA GLY A 255 18.58 3.54 1.18
C GLY A 255 18.09 3.47 -0.26
N LEU A 256 16.78 3.46 -0.48
CA LEU A 256 16.14 3.46 -1.81
C LEU A 256 16.58 2.30 -2.71
N GLY A 257 17.13 1.22 -2.15
CA GLY A 257 17.70 0.10 -2.89
C GLY A 257 18.95 0.46 -3.71
N GLY A 258 19.60 1.57 -3.38
CA GLY A 258 20.81 2.05 -4.08
C GLY A 258 22.13 1.67 -3.41
N LEU A 259 22.10 1.13 -2.20
CA LEU A 259 23.28 0.78 -1.40
C LEU A 259 23.55 -0.74 -1.35
N GLY A 260 22.60 -1.53 -1.78
CA GLY A 260 22.62 -2.99 -1.75
C GLY A 260 21.23 -3.55 -1.90
N VAL A 261 21.12 -4.83 -2.21
CA VAL A 261 19.86 -5.56 -2.15
C VAL A 261 19.66 -6.02 -0.70
N VAL A 262 18.59 -5.56 -0.06
CA VAL A 262 18.24 -6.01 1.30
C VAL A 262 17.82 -7.46 1.23
N ALA A 263 18.58 -8.37 1.80
CA ALA A 263 18.32 -9.81 1.79
C ALA A 263 17.58 -10.27 3.05
N GLU A 264 18.00 -9.78 4.21
CA GLU A 264 17.40 -10.10 5.50
C GLU A 264 17.25 -8.84 6.35
N VAL A 265 16.23 -8.83 7.21
CA VAL A 265 15.96 -7.74 8.15
C VAL A 265 15.56 -8.31 9.52
N THR A 266 16.15 -7.78 10.57
CA THR A 266 15.67 -7.98 11.95
C THR A 266 14.82 -6.79 12.36
N LEU A 267 13.56 -7.05 12.72
CA LEU A 267 12.58 -6.03 13.09
C LEU A 267 12.24 -6.09 14.57
N GLN A 268 12.10 -4.91 15.21
CA GLN A 268 11.51 -4.79 16.53
C GLN A 268 9.98 -4.85 16.40
N CYS A 269 9.39 -5.86 16.97
CA CYS A 269 7.94 -6.05 17.07
C CYS A 269 7.40 -5.55 18.41
N VAL A 270 6.09 -5.60 18.56
CA VAL A 270 5.32 -5.32 19.78
C VAL A 270 4.40 -6.48 20.10
N GLU A 271 3.83 -6.50 21.30
CA GLU A 271 2.76 -7.44 21.63
C GLU A 271 1.56 -7.24 20.72
N ARG A 272 1.00 -8.32 20.23
CA ARG A 272 -0.26 -8.31 19.49
C ARG A 272 -1.38 -7.90 20.45
N GLN A 273 -2.15 -6.90 20.07
CA GLN A 273 -3.17 -6.30 20.90
C GLN A 273 -4.44 -6.01 20.12
N GLU A 274 -5.56 -6.11 20.77
CA GLU A 274 -6.81 -5.60 20.20
C GLU A 274 -6.85 -4.08 20.28
N LEU A 275 -7.29 -3.46 19.20
CA LEU A 275 -7.54 -2.02 19.10
C LEU A 275 -9.03 -1.74 19.02
N VAL A 276 -9.42 -0.62 19.59
CA VAL A 276 -10.71 0.02 19.37
C VAL A 276 -10.49 1.18 18.42
N GLU A 277 -11.01 1.07 17.21
CA GLU A 277 -11.10 2.15 16.25
C GLU A 277 -12.42 2.90 16.45
N HIS A 278 -12.35 4.22 16.46
CA HIS A 278 -13.51 5.10 16.45
C HIS A 278 -13.42 6.00 15.23
N THR A 279 -14.40 5.91 14.35
CA THR A 279 -14.57 6.76 13.18
C THR A 279 -15.77 7.67 13.39
N PHE A 280 -15.59 8.98 13.21
CA PHE A 280 -16.64 9.97 13.34
C PHE A 280 -16.41 11.18 12.45
N LEU A 281 -17.48 11.89 12.12
CA LEU A 281 -17.40 13.12 11.34
C LEU A 281 -17.21 14.34 12.24
N SER A 282 -16.32 15.24 11.83
CA SER A 282 -16.02 16.51 12.47
C SER A 282 -15.94 17.63 11.42
N ASN A 283 -15.50 18.80 11.82
CA ASN A 283 -15.23 19.94 10.96
C ASN A 283 -13.91 20.64 11.35
N MET A 284 -13.38 21.52 10.52
CA MET A 284 -12.09 22.16 10.74
C MET A 284 -12.03 22.95 12.06
N LYS A 285 -13.11 23.62 12.44
CA LYS A 285 -13.19 24.39 13.71
C LYS A 285 -13.00 23.49 14.93
N ASP A 286 -13.68 22.36 14.96
CA ASP A 286 -13.60 21.41 16.08
C ASP A 286 -12.27 20.66 16.06
N ILE A 287 -11.73 20.36 14.88
CA ILE A 287 -10.37 19.80 14.73
C ILE A 287 -9.34 20.75 15.37
N LYS A 288 -9.31 22.02 15.00
CA LYS A 288 -8.37 23.00 15.58
C LYS A 288 -8.42 23.05 17.10
N LYS A 289 -9.63 23.00 17.66
CA LYS A 289 -9.83 23.02 19.11
C LYS A 289 -9.32 21.76 19.81
N ASN A 290 -9.42 20.60 19.18
CA ASN A 290 -9.14 19.31 19.79
C ASN A 290 -7.86 18.64 19.29
N HIS A 291 -7.17 19.21 18.31
CA HIS A 291 -6.03 18.59 17.62
C HIS A 291 -4.93 18.08 18.58
N LYS A 292 -4.45 18.91 19.48
CA LYS A 292 -3.48 18.51 20.50
C LYS A 292 -3.97 17.31 21.32
N LYS A 293 -5.24 17.32 21.72
CA LYS A 293 -5.86 16.22 22.46
C LYS A 293 -5.91 14.95 21.63
N PHE A 294 -6.34 15.02 20.36
CA PHE A 294 -6.36 13.87 19.48
C PHE A 294 -4.99 13.23 19.33
N LEU A 295 -3.93 14.03 19.07
CA LEU A 295 -2.57 13.52 18.93
C LEU A 295 -2.00 12.95 20.24
N SER A 296 -2.30 13.57 21.39
CA SER A 296 -1.73 13.17 22.68
C SER A 296 -2.45 11.99 23.34
N GLU A 297 -3.76 11.84 23.15
CA GLU A 297 -4.55 10.84 23.84
C GLU A 297 -4.76 9.55 23.03
N ASN A 298 -4.50 9.58 21.71
CA ASN A 298 -4.71 8.42 20.86
C ASN A 298 -3.39 7.85 20.34
N LYS A 299 -3.32 6.53 20.26
CA LYS A 299 -2.15 5.82 19.74
C LYS A 299 -2.02 6.02 18.24
N HIS A 300 -3.12 5.92 17.52
CA HIS A 300 -3.19 6.15 16.07
C HIS A 300 -4.28 7.19 15.78
N VAL A 301 -3.96 8.15 14.93
CA VAL A 301 -4.88 9.21 14.49
C VAL A 301 -4.67 9.47 13.02
N LYS A 302 -5.76 9.58 12.27
CA LYS A 302 -5.74 10.13 10.91
C LYS A 302 -6.98 10.98 10.66
N TYR A 303 -6.81 11.99 9.79
CA TYR A 303 -7.91 12.79 9.29
C TYR A 303 -8.06 12.56 7.79
N LEU A 304 -9.31 12.54 7.33
CA LEU A 304 -9.67 12.46 5.93
C LEU A 304 -10.53 13.69 5.63
N TYR A 305 -9.95 14.63 4.92
CA TYR A 305 -10.66 15.85 4.52
C TYR A 305 -11.38 15.61 3.21
N ILE A 306 -12.60 16.14 3.12
CA ILE A 306 -13.44 15.99 1.93
C ILE A 306 -13.48 17.34 1.21
N PRO A 307 -12.79 17.50 0.06
CA PRO A 307 -12.74 18.76 -0.67
C PRO A 307 -14.13 19.31 -1.01
N TYR A 308 -14.26 20.64 -1.04
CA TYR A 308 -15.52 21.37 -1.27
C TYR A 308 -16.59 21.16 -0.19
N THR A 309 -16.17 20.72 0.99
CA THR A 309 -17.00 20.61 2.20
C THR A 309 -16.20 21.05 3.42
N ASP A 310 -16.86 21.24 4.55
CA ASP A 310 -16.19 21.43 5.85
C ASP A 310 -15.99 20.11 6.62
N ALA A 311 -16.34 19.00 6.00
CA ALA A 311 -16.34 17.67 6.60
C ALA A 311 -14.93 17.11 6.76
N VAL A 312 -14.63 16.64 7.96
CA VAL A 312 -13.39 15.95 8.30
C VAL A 312 -13.72 14.64 8.99
N VAL A 313 -13.39 13.53 8.37
CA VAL A 313 -13.52 12.22 9.00
C VAL A 313 -12.33 12.01 9.93
N VAL A 314 -12.59 11.82 11.20
CA VAL A 314 -11.58 11.53 12.21
C VAL A 314 -11.60 10.06 12.53
N VAL A 315 -10.43 9.43 12.40
CA VAL A 315 -10.22 8.03 12.78
C VAL A 315 -9.19 8.00 13.90
N THR A 316 -9.59 7.48 15.05
CA THR A 316 -8.70 7.26 16.20
C THR A 316 -8.68 5.79 16.57
N CYS A 317 -7.48 5.26 16.91
CA CYS A 317 -7.37 3.88 17.39
C CYS A 317 -6.56 3.84 18.69
N ASN A 318 -7.05 3.05 19.63
CA ASN A 318 -6.39 2.85 20.93
C ASN A 318 -6.43 1.38 21.33
N PRO A 319 -5.47 0.91 22.15
CA PRO A 319 -5.56 -0.41 22.75
C PRO A 319 -6.86 -0.59 23.52
N MET A 320 -7.49 -1.75 23.34
CA MET A 320 -8.71 -2.08 24.07
C MET A 320 -8.42 -2.13 25.57
N SER A 321 -9.22 -1.40 26.35
CA SER A 321 -9.10 -1.41 27.82
C SER A 321 -9.66 -2.70 28.42
N LYS A 322 -8.81 -3.50 29.05
CA LYS A 322 -9.24 -4.70 29.78
C LYS A 322 -10.28 -4.43 30.88
N LYS A 323 -10.29 -3.19 31.42
CA LYS A 323 -11.24 -2.78 32.47
C LYS A 323 -12.60 -2.34 31.94
N LYS A 324 -12.63 -1.66 30.77
CA LYS A 324 -13.86 -1.07 30.21
C LYS A 324 -14.56 -1.99 29.22
N GLY A 325 -13.83 -2.96 28.66
CA GLY A 325 -14.33 -3.82 27.58
C GLY A 325 -14.59 -3.04 26.27
N PRO A 326 -15.23 -3.69 25.29
CA PRO A 326 -15.56 -3.05 24.02
C PRO A 326 -16.62 -1.95 24.21
N PRO A 327 -16.62 -0.91 23.35
CA PRO A 327 -17.66 0.12 23.37
C PRO A 327 -19.05 -0.48 23.16
N LYS A 328 -20.03 0.01 23.92
CA LYS A 328 -21.42 -0.48 23.84
C LYS A 328 -22.30 0.32 22.86
N ASN A 329 -21.72 1.30 22.16
CA ASN A 329 -22.50 2.14 21.26
C ASN A 329 -22.99 1.33 20.06
N LYS A 330 -24.31 1.33 19.86
CA LYS A 330 -24.90 0.82 18.62
C LYS A 330 -24.79 1.91 17.54
N PRO A 331 -24.50 1.56 16.29
CA PRO A 331 -24.58 2.50 15.18
C PRO A 331 -25.98 3.15 15.16
N LYS A 332 -26.03 4.45 14.90
CA LYS A 332 -27.29 5.19 14.79
C LYS A 332 -28.04 4.85 13.51
N TYR A 333 -27.30 4.51 12.47
CA TYR A 333 -27.80 4.14 11.15
C TYR A 333 -27.29 2.75 10.77
N THR A 334 -28.04 2.06 9.94
CA THR A 334 -27.62 0.81 9.31
C THR A 334 -26.63 1.10 8.16
N THR A 335 -25.91 0.09 7.69
CA THR A 335 -25.05 0.20 6.50
C THR A 335 -25.87 0.62 5.27
N GLU A 336 -27.07 0.09 5.11
CA GLU A 336 -27.97 0.43 4.02
C GLU A 336 -28.38 1.91 4.04
N GLU A 337 -28.75 2.43 5.21
CA GLU A 337 -29.10 3.85 5.37
C GLU A 337 -27.90 4.77 5.12
N ALA A 338 -26.67 4.32 5.43
CA ALA A 338 -25.47 5.08 5.14
C ALA A 338 -25.16 5.12 3.64
N LEU A 339 -25.38 4.01 2.91
CA LEU A 339 -25.14 3.91 1.48
C LEU A 339 -26.22 4.58 0.61
N GLN A 340 -27.43 4.78 1.14
CA GLN A 340 -28.60 5.20 0.36
C GLN A 340 -28.31 6.47 -0.48
N HIS A 341 -27.71 7.49 0.12
CA HIS A 341 -27.44 8.74 -0.60
C HIS A 341 -26.44 8.59 -1.76
N VAL A 342 -25.46 7.72 -1.59
CA VAL A 342 -24.48 7.43 -2.65
C VAL A 342 -25.12 6.62 -3.78
N ARG A 343 -26.03 5.68 -3.45
CA ARG A 343 -26.83 4.92 -4.43
C ARG A 343 -27.76 5.81 -5.22
N ASP A 344 -28.45 6.73 -4.55
CA ASP A 344 -29.35 7.69 -5.19
C ASP A 344 -28.59 8.56 -6.20
N LEU A 345 -27.42 9.08 -5.80
CA LEU A 345 -26.55 9.84 -6.68
C LEU A 345 -26.05 9.00 -7.88
N TYR A 346 -25.76 7.72 -7.65
CA TYR A 346 -25.32 6.81 -8.72
C TYR A 346 -26.44 6.60 -9.75
N LEU A 347 -27.69 6.38 -9.33
CA LEU A 347 -28.86 6.24 -10.19
C LEU A 347 -29.16 7.52 -10.97
N GLU A 348 -29.10 8.69 -10.30
CA GLU A 348 -29.23 10.01 -10.96
C GLU A 348 -28.18 10.18 -12.05
N SER A 349 -26.91 9.86 -11.71
CA SER A 349 -25.78 9.98 -12.62
C SER A 349 -25.87 9.03 -13.80
N LEU A 350 -26.28 7.79 -13.62
CA LEU A 350 -26.54 6.83 -14.70
C LEU A 350 -27.56 7.39 -15.71
N THR A 351 -28.62 8.03 -15.22
CA THR A 351 -29.65 8.64 -16.08
C THR A 351 -29.06 9.81 -16.87
N LYS A 352 -28.24 10.67 -16.25
CA LYS A 352 -27.61 11.82 -16.88
C LYS A 352 -26.59 11.43 -17.95
N TYR A 353 -25.76 10.41 -17.66
CA TYR A 353 -24.66 9.98 -18.54
C TYR A 353 -25.03 8.78 -19.43
N ARG A 354 -26.34 8.46 -19.57
CA ARG A 354 -26.85 7.38 -20.41
C ARG A 354 -26.41 7.57 -21.87
N GLY A 355 -25.60 6.66 -22.38
CA GLY A 355 -24.99 6.73 -23.72
C GLY A 355 -23.50 7.07 -23.74
N GLN A 356 -22.90 7.46 -22.61
CA GLN A 356 -21.45 7.64 -22.46
C GLN A 356 -20.78 6.43 -21.77
N VAL A 357 -21.58 5.62 -21.06
CA VAL A 357 -21.10 4.40 -20.41
C VAL A 357 -21.14 3.25 -21.42
N THR A 358 -19.97 2.78 -21.82
CA THR A 358 -19.79 1.70 -22.81
C THR A 358 -20.11 0.29 -22.27
N ASP A 359 -20.59 0.19 -21.05
CA ASP A 359 -20.92 -1.11 -20.45
C ASP A 359 -22.37 -1.48 -20.80
N SER A 360 -22.52 -2.63 -21.44
CA SER A 360 -23.75 -3.15 -22.00
C SER A 360 -24.72 -3.56 -20.89
N GLY A 361 -25.65 -2.70 -20.57
CA GLY A 361 -26.79 -2.99 -19.71
C GLY A 361 -26.97 -1.93 -18.61
N SER A 362 -28.23 -1.53 -18.40
CA SER A 362 -28.59 -0.86 -17.14
C SER A 362 -28.36 -1.89 -16.03
N PRO A 363 -27.52 -1.65 -15.02
CA PRO A 363 -27.39 -2.62 -13.93
C PRO A 363 -28.76 -2.80 -13.28
N ASP A 364 -29.14 -4.05 -13.03
CA ASP A 364 -30.37 -4.36 -12.32
C ASP A 364 -30.32 -3.76 -10.90
N GLU A 365 -31.44 -3.28 -10.39
CA GLU A 365 -31.53 -2.76 -9.00
C GLU A 365 -30.87 -3.67 -7.95
N PRO A 366 -31.00 -5.01 -8.02
CA PRO A 366 -30.28 -5.92 -7.13
C PRO A 366 -28.77 -5.78 -7.17
N GLU A 367 -28.15 -5.54 -8.34
CA GLU A 367 -26.71 -5.40 -8.49
C GLU A 367 -26.19 -4.11 -7.80
N ILE A 368 -26.95 -3.03 -7.84
CA ILE A 368 -26.59 -1.76 -7.18
C ILE A 368 -26.63 -1.88 -5.66
N VAL A 369 -27.57 -2.67 -5.12
CA VAL A 369 -27.71 -2.89 -3.67
C VAL A 369 -26.51 -3.64 -3.09
N GLU A 370 -25.85 -4.50 -3.89
CA GLU A 370 -24.69 -5.26 -3.47
C GLU A 370 -23.36 -4.47 -3.49
N LEU A 371 -23.36 -3.29 -4.16
CA LEU A 371 -22.13 -2.49 -4.26
C LEU A 371 -21.76 -1.85 -2.92
N SER A 372 -20.48 -1.97 -2.57
CA SER A 372 -19.86 -1.27 -1.44
C SER A 372 -19.75 0.24 -1.71
N PHE A 373 -19.48 1.02 -0.65
CA PHE A 373 -19.21 2.45 -0.78
C PHE A 373 -18.08 2.75 -1.77
N THR A 374 -16.97 2.02 -1.68
CA THR A 374 -15.81 2.21 -2.56
C THR A 374 -16.15 1.94 -4.03
N GLU A 375 -16.88 0.86 -4.31
CA GLU A 375 -17.29 0.54 -5.67
C GLU A 375 -18.25 1.57 -6.24
N LEU A 376 -19.22 2.04 -5.46
CA LEU A 376 -20.14 3.12 -5.87
C LEU A 376 -19.39 4.42 -6.17
N ARG A 377 -18.47 4.82 -5.29
CA ARG A 377 -17.63 6.00 -5.49
C ARG A 377 -16.78 5.89 -6.76
N ASP A 378 -16.11 4.77 -6.96
CA ASP A 378 -15.25 4.55 -8.13
C ASP A 378 -16.07 4.56 -9.43
N LYS A 379 -17.25 3.95 -9.44
CA LYS A 379 -18.19 4.00 -10.57
C LYS A 379 -18.70 5.43 -10.83
N LEU A 380 -19.02 6.19 -9.78
CA LEU A 380 -19.42 7.60 -9.90
C LEU A 380 -18.32 8.46 -10.50
N LEU A 381 -17.10 8.35 -9.97
CA LEU A 381 -15.95 9.08 -10.50
C LEU A 381 -15.60 8.68 -11.93
N ALA A 382 -15.83 7.42 -12.34
CA ALA A 382 -15.60 6.97 -13.69
C ALA A 382 -16.49 7.66 -14.75
N MET A 383 -17.66 8.16 -14.35
CA MET A 383 -18.60 8.80 -15.28
C MET A 383 -18.09 10.13 -15.80
N ASP A 384 -17.54 10.98 -14.93
CA ASP A 384 -17.04 12.31 -15.33
C ASP A 384 -15.98 12.83 -14.32
N PRO A 385 -14.77 12.21 -14.29
CA PRO A 385 -13.78 12.41 -13.23
C PRO A 385 -13.15 13.81 -13.19
N LEU A 386 -13.24 14.57 -14.28
CA LEU A 386 -12.67 15.91 -14.40
C LEU A 386 -13.72 17.02 -14.35
N ASN A 387 -14.98 16.68 -14.22
CA ASN A 387 -16.04 17.63 -14.02
C ASN A 387 -16.15 18.01 -12.54
N LYS A 388 -15.72 19.23 -12.22
CA LYS A 388 -15.70 19.76 -10.86
C LYS A 388 -17.06 19.63 -10.15
N GLU A 389 -18.15 20.01 -10.83
CA GLU A 389 -19.50 19.96 -10.23
C GLU A 389 -19.94 18.53 -9.94
N HIS A 390 -19.55 17.57 -10.81
CA HIS A 390 -19.79 16.15 -10.58
C HIS A 390 -18.98 15.65 -9.38
N VAL A 391 -17.68 15.94 -9.33
CA VAL A 391 -16.80 15.54 -8.21
C VAL A 391 -17.28 16.15 -6.89
N ILE A 392 -17.75 17.42 -6.89
CA ILE A 392 -18.35 18.03 -5.69
C ILE A 392 -19.59 17.25 -5.20
N LYS A 393 -20.45 16.79 -6.12
CA LYS A 393 -21.61 15.95 -5.74
C LYS A 393 -21.16 14.64 -5.11
N VAL A 394 -20.15 13.97 -5.68
CA VAL A 394 -19.57 12.73 -5.14
C VAL A 394 -18.98 12.97 -3.76
N ASN A 395 -18.19 14.03 -3.59
CA ASN A 395 -17.59 14.39 -2.29
C ASN A 395 -18.67 14.69 -1.23
N LYS A 396 -19.74 15.39 -1.58
CA LYS A 396 -20.87 15.63 -0.65
C LYS A 396 -21.59 14.33 -0.27
N ALA A 397 -21.75 13.41 -1.22
CA ALA A 397 -22.33 12.10 -0.93
C ALA A 397 -21.42 11.27 -0.01
N GLU A 398 -20.10 11.36 -0.18
CA GLU A 398 -19.11 10.74 0.71
C GLU A 398 -19.18 11.33 2.12
N ALA A 399 -19.29 12.66 2.26
CA ALA A 399 -19.46 13.30 3.58
C ALA A 399 -20.72 12.81 4.30
N GLU A 400 -21.83 12.65 3.58
CA GLU A 400 -23.08 12.12 4.14
C GLU A 400 -22.96 10.64 4.52
N TYR A 401 -22.27 9.83 3.71
CA TYR A 401 -21.96 8.45 4.04
C TYR A 401 -21.19 8.36 5.36
N TRP A 402 -20.11 9.13 5.53
CA TRP A 402 -19.31 9.13 6.75
C TRP A 402 -20.09 9.64 7.96
N ARG A 403 -20.98 10.60 7.77
CA ARG A 403 -21.87 11.10 8.84
C ARG A 403 -22.79 10.00 9.38
N LYS A 404 -23.22 9.09 8.53
CA LYS A 404 -24.08 7.96 8.91
C LYS A 404 -23.30 6.71 9.32
N SER A 405 -22.03 6.63 8.95
CA SER A 405 -21.14 5.49 9.24
C SER A 405 -20.33 5.69 10.53
N GLU A 406 -20.65 6.70 11.35
CA GLU A 406 -19.99 6.91 12.63
C GLU A 406 -20.15 5.68 13.53
N GLY A 407 -19.02 5.23 14.11
CA GLY A 407 -19.06 4.06 14.98
C GLY A 407 -17.70 3.55 15.44
N TYR A 408 -17.77 2.39 16.08
CA TYR A 408 -16.61 1.71 16.63
C TYR A 408 -16.41 0.37 15.93
N ARG A 409 -15.13 0.05 15.68
CA ARG A 409 -14.69 -1.26 15.24
C ARG A 409 -13.65 -1.79 16.22
N VAL A 410 -13.74 -3.07 16.58
CA VAL A 410 -12.79 -3.74 17.47
C VAL A 410 -12.20 -4.91 16.71
N GLY A 411 -10.89 -5.04 16.76
CA GLY A 411 -10.16 -6.15 16.14
C GLY A 411 -8.68 -6.09 16.50
N TRP A 412 -7.94 -7.06 16.03
CA TRP A 412 -6.49 -7.10 16.24
C TRP A 412 -5.80 -5.94 15.50
N SER A 413 -4.69 -5.46 16.04
CA SER A 413 -3.96 -4.31 15.47
C SER A 413 -3.56 -4.54 14.00
N ASP A 414 -3.23 -5.76 13.65
CA ASP A 414 -2.91 -6.19 12.29
C ASP A 414 -4.14 -6.25 11.36
N GLU A 415 -5.35 -6.31 11.90
CA GLU A 415 -6.62 -6.25 11.15
C GLU A 415 -7.13 -4.81 11.00
N ILE A 416 -6.98 -4.02 12.07
CA ILE A 416 -7.49 -2.64 12.14
C ILE A 416 -6.63 -1.67 11.33
N LEU A 417 -5.30 -1.78 11.40
CA LEU A 417 -4.37 -0.80 10.82
C LEU A 417 -4.06 -1.01 9.34
N GLY A 418 -4.32 -2.21 8.82
CA GLY A 418 -4.22 -2.46 7.38
C GLY A 418 -5.54 -2.13 6.68
N PHE A 419 -5.49 -1.42 5.56
CA PHE A 419 -6.67 -1.10 4.76
C PHE A 419 -6.35 -1.12 3.27
N ASP A 420 -7.37 -1.30 2.45
CA ASP A 420 -7.27 -1.18 1.01
C ASP A 420 -7.26 0.31 0.61
N CYS A 421 -6.41 0.64 -0.34
CA CYS A 421 -6.27 2.01 -0.87
C CYS A 421 -7.12 2.26 -2.12
N GLY A 422 -7.96 1.32 -2.52
CA GLY A 422 -8.80 1.40 -3.71
C GLY A 422 -8.07 1.01 -5.01
N GLY A 423 -8.63 1.44 -6.15
CA GLY A 423 -8.16 1.09 -7.49
C GLY A 423 -6.93 1.85 -7.98
N HIS A 424 -6.73 1.88 -9.29
CA HIS A 424 -5.66 2.65 -9.91
C HIS A 424 -5.78 4.13 -9.58
N GLN A 425 -4.66 4.76 -9.24
CA GLN A 425 -4.66 6.18 -8.82
C GLN A 425 -3.27 6.81 -8.89
N TRP A 426 -3.21 8.11 -9.12
CA TRP A 426 -2.08 8.95 -8.82
C TRP A 426 -2.10 9.35 -7.35
N VAL A 427 -0.92 9.35 -6.72
CA VAL A 427 -0.75 9.74 -5.32
C VAL A 427 0.47 10.64 -5.19
N SER A 428 0.32 11.79 -4.54
CA SER A 428 1.42 12.57 -3.98
C SER A 428 1.23 12.68 -2.48
N GLU A 429 2.27 12.49 -1.70
CA GLU A 429 2.24 12.61 -0.25
C GLU A 429 3.45 13.39 0.21
N THR A 430 3.23 14.42 1.01
CA THR A 430 4.27 15.29 1.56
C THR A 430 4.41 15.11 3.06
N CYS A 431 5.66 15.19 3.53
CA CYS A 431 6.06 15.12 4.93
C CYS A 431 6.67 16.44 5.36
N PHE A 432 6.25 16.99 6.50
CA PHE A 432 6.80 18.21 7.06
C PHE A 432 6.70 18.24 8.59
N PRO A 433 7.57 19.04 9.28
CA PRO A 433 7.56 19.15 10.73
C PRO A 433 6.25 19.73 11.27
N ALA A 434 5.70 19.12 12.30
CA ALA A 434 4.46 19.55 12.96
C ALA A 434 4.68 19.95 14.45
N GLY A 435 5.91 20.27 14.83
CA GLY A 435 6.31 20.61 16.19
C GLY A 435 6.60 19.37 17.04
N THR A 436 6.23 19.41 18.31
CA THR A 436 6.37 18.26 19.22
C THR A 436 5.00 17.85 19.77
N LEU A 437 4.90 16.64 20.34
CA LEU A 437 3.64 16.17 20.90
C LEU A 437 3.15 17.04 22.06
N SER A 438 4.07 17.61 22.85
CA SER A 438 3.74 18.53 23.95
C SER A 438 3.31 19.91 23.43
N LYS A 439 3.88 20.34 22.29
CA LYS A 439 3.64 21.63 21.65
C LYS A 439 3.52 21.47 20.13
N PRO A 440 2.37 20.97 19.64
CA PRO A 440 2.10 20.93 18.20
C PRO A 440 2.18 22.34 17.61
N SER A 441 2.78 22.46 16.42
CA SER A 441 2.98 23.79 15.79
C SER A 441 1.71 24.36 15.16
N MET A 442 0.69 23.55 14.95
CA MET A 442 -0.56 23.82 14.23
C MET A 442 -0.36 24.11 12.71
N LYS A 443 0.87 24.14 12.22
CA LYS A 443 1.19 24.34 10.80
C LYS A 443 0.64 23.23 9.91
N ASP A 444 0.47 22.07 10.47
CA ASP A 444 -0.14 20.92 9.80
C ASP A 444 -1.61 21.15 9.47
N LEU A 445 -2.36 21.86 10.30
CA LEU A 445 -3.74 22.26 10.01
C LEU A 445 -3.80 23.50 9.12
N GLU A 446 -2.87 24.45 9.29
CA GLU A 446 -2.73 25.62 8.40
C GLU A 446 -2.45 25.16 6.96
N TYR A 447 -1.54 24.18 6.77
CA TYR A 447 -1.27 23.59 5.47
C TYR A 447 -2.55 23.06 4.79
N ILE A 448 -3.39 22.35 5.53
CA ILE A 448 -4.66 21.80 5.00
C ILE A 448 -5.63 22.92 4.62
N GLU A 449 -5.75 23.96 5.43
CA GLU A 449 -6.65 25.08 5.12
C GLU A 449 -6.21 25.81 3.84
N GLU A 450 -4.91 26.09 3.72
CA GLU A 450 -4.36 26.69 2.51
C GLU A 450 -4.52 25.77 1.29
N LEU A 451 -4.33 24.45 1.45
CA LEU A 451 -4.55 23.47 0.39
C LEU A 451 -6.01 23.45 -0.06
N MET A 452 -6.96 23.45 0.87
CA MET A 452 -8.40 23.46 0.55
C MET A 452 -8.79 24.76 -0.17
N GLN A 453 -8.29 25.91 0.29
CA GLN A 453 -8.51 27.21 -0.39
C GLN A 453 -7.90 27.22 -1.80
N LEU A 454 -6.73 26.62 -1.96
CA LEU A 454 -6.05 26.51 -3.25
C LEU A 454 -6.84 25.64 -4.23
N ILE A 455 -7.38 24.49 -3.78
CA ILE A 455 -8.25 23.62 -4.58
C ILE A 455 -9.50 24.38 -5.08
N GLU A 456 -10.13 25.16 -4.20
CA GLU A 456 -11.32 25.95 -4.55
C GLU A 456 -10.99 27.07 -5.54
N LYS A 457 -9.92 27.82 -5.27
CA LYS A 457 -9.44 28.94 -6.11
C LYS A 457 -9.09 28.48 -7.52
N GLU A 458 -8.31 27.41 -7.63
CA GLU A 458 -7.85 26.88 -8.94
C GLU A 458 -8.90 25.95 -9.58
N SER A 459 -10.02 25.72 -8.90
CA SER A 459 -11.13 24.89 -9.40
C SER A 459 -10.76 23.43 -9.70
N VAL A 460 -9.83 22.85 -8.96
CA VAL A 460 -9.37 21.48 -9.15
C VAL A 460 -10.50 20.48 -8.87
N PRO A 461 -10.80 19.52 -9.75
CA PRO A 461 -11.77 18.46 -9.48
C PRO A 461 -11.20 17.41 -8.52
N ALA A 462 -10.83 17.85 -7.30
CA ALA A 462 -10.17 17.02 -6.30
C ALA A 462 -11.15 16.03 -5.66
N PRO A 463 -10.99 14.71 -5.86
CA PRO A 463 -11.81 13.71 -5.17
C PRO A 463 -11.39 13.57 -3.70
N ALA A 464 -12.29 13.13 -2.87
CA ALA A 464 -11.99 12.73 -1.49
C ALA A 464 -11.30 11.35 -1.44
N PRO A 465 -10.51 11.09 -0.38
CA PRO A 465 -10.13 12.04 0.66
C PRO A 465 -8.76 12.70 0.41
N ILE A 466 -8.52 13.84 1.07
CA ILE A 466 -7.14 14.27 1.38
C ILE A 466 -6.80 13.64 2.73
N GLU A 467 -5.84 12.72 2.75
CA GLU A 467 -5.46 12.00 3.97
C GLU A 467 -4.35 12.76 4.72
N GLN A 468 -4.54 12.95 6.03
CA GLN A 468 -3.50 13.47 6.92
C GLN A 468 -3.19 12.48 8.03
N ARG A 469 -1.90 12.18 8.19
CA ARG A 469 -1.37 11.26 9.20
C ARG A 469 -0.21 11.91 9.96
N TRP A 470 0.18 11.31 11.09
CA TRP A 470 1.32 11.79 11.89
C TRP A 470 2.23 10.64 12.25
N THR A 471 3.53 10.95 12.34
CA THR A 471 4.54 10.04 12.88
C THR A 471 5.47 10.79 13.83
N ALA A 472 6.14 10.06 14.72
CA ALA A 472 7.37 10.54 15.35
C ALA A 472 8.47 10.65 14.29
N CYS A 473 9.59 11.26 14.67
CA CYS A 473 10.76 11.39 13.80
C CYS A 473 11.42 10.03 13.52
N SER A 474 12.20 9.98 12.43
CA SER A 474 13.14 8.92 12.10
C SER A 474 14.59 9.39 12.31
N LYS A 475 15.48 8.47 12.68
CA LYS A 475 16.93 8.66 12.70
C LYS A 475 17.61 8.19 11.40
N SER A 476 16.84 7.62 10.46
CA SER A 476 17.32 7.34 9.10
C SER A 476 17.55 8.65 8.36
N ARG A 477 18.79 8.95 8.02
CA ARG A 477 19.18 10.25 7.44
C ARG A 477 18.54 10.53 6.07
N MET A 478 18.08 9.48 5.38
CA MET A 478 17.34 9.58 4.11
C MET A 478 15.80 9.56 4.31
N SER A 479 15.30 9.50 5.53
CA SER A 479 13.86 9.56 5.78
C SER A 479 13.33 10.99 5.63
N PRO A 480 12.18 11.22 4.95
CA PRO A 480 11.53 12.54 4.94
C PRO A 480 11.21 13.08 6.34
N ALA A 481 10.95 12.18 7.31
CA ALA A 481 10.71 12.51 8.71
C ALA A 481 12.00 12.52 9.58
N TYR A 482 13.17 12.69 8.97
CA TYR A 482 14.41 12.76 9.74
C TYR A 482 14.45 13.97 10.65
N SER A 483 14.80 13.74 11.93
CA SER A 483 15.20 14.77 12.88
C SER A 483 16.28 14.25 13.84
N SER A 484 17.18 15.16 14.27
CA SER A 484 18.13 14.89 15.36
C SER A 484 17.46 14.94 16.73
N ALA A 485 16.38 15.72 16.90
CA ALA A 485 15.57 15.74 18.11
C ALA A 485 14.73 14.46 18.24
N ASP A 486 14.43 14.04 19.46
CA ASP A 486 13.70 12.79 19.74
C ASP A 486 12.19 12.99 19.83
N ASP A 487 11.74 14.21 20.10
CA ASP A 487 10.34 14.55 20.37
C ASP A 487 9.60 15.22 19.19
N ASP A 488 10.31 15.43 18.07
CA ASP A 488 9.72 15.99 16.87
C ASP A 488 8.66 15.04 16.29
N ILE A 489 7.54 15.63 15.88
CA ILE A 489 6.50 14.95 15.12
C ILE A 489 6.40 15.52 13.71
N PHE A 490 5.98 14.66 12.79
CA PHE A 490 5.83 14.98 11.38
C PHE A 490 4.41 14.75 10.93
N SER A 491 3.89 15.67 10.13
CA SER A 491 2.63 15.52 9.42
C SER A 491 2.87 15.00 8.01
N TRP A 492 2.02 14.08 7.57
CA TRP A 492 2.00 13.51 6.23
C TRP A 492 0.66 13.83 5.58
N VAL A 493 0.69 14.50 4.44
CA VAL A 493 -0.53 14.88 3.71
C VAL A 493 -0.51 14.27 2.32
N GLY A 494 -1.49 13.41 2.06
CA GLY A 494 -1.69 12.72 0.79
C GLY A 494 -2.81 13.30 -0.03
N ILE A 495 -2.53 13.64 -1.30
CA ILE A 495 -3.52 13.98 -2.33
C ILE A 495 -3.57 12.88 -3.37
N ILE A 496 -4.74 12.62 -3.89
CA ILE A 496 -4.98 11.55 -4.86
C ILE A 496 -5.81 12.03 -6.04
N MET A 497 -5.65 11.35 -7.18
CA MET A 497 -6.63 11.35 -8.26
C MET A 497 -6.79 9.92 -8.78
N TYR A 498 -8.01 9.40 -8.72
CA TYR A 498 -8.32 8.05 -9.17
C TYR A 498 -8.20 7.94 -10.70
N LEU A 499 -7.81 6.76 -11.16
CA LEU A 499 -7.78 6.37 -12.57
C LEU A 499 -8.87 5.29 -12.80
N PRO A 500 -10.15 5.65 -12.70
CA PRO A 500 -11.26 4.69 -12.62
C PRO A 500 -11.64 4.08 -13.97
N THR A 501 -10.86 4.34 -15.00
CA THR A 501 -11.11 3.91 -16.38
C THR A 501 -9.88 3.24 -16.99
N MET A 502 -10.11 2.39 -18.00
CA MET A 502 -9.04 1.84 -18.85
C MET A 502 -8.86 2.63 -20.16
N ASP A 503 -9.72 3.61 -20.45
CA ASP A 503 -9.57 4.48 -21.63
C ASP A 503 -8.29 5.32 -21.54
N ALA A 504 -7.41 5.12 -22.51
CA ALA A 504 -6.08 5.75 -22.52
C ALA A 504 -6.11 7.27 -22.66
N ARG A 505 -7.15 7.84 -23.30
CA ARG A 505 -7.29 9.29 -23.46
C ARG A 505 -7.73 9.91 -22.15
N GLN A 506 -8.74 9.35 -21.51
CA GLN A 506 -9.24 9.82 -20.23
C GLN A 506 -8.16 9.68 -19.14
N ARG A 507 -7.42 8.56 -19.10
CA ARG A 507 -6.28 8.38 -18.18
C ARG A 507 -5.20 9.46 -18.38
N ARG A 508 -4.89 9.86 -19.61
CA ARG A 508 -3.94 10.95 -19.86
C ARG A 508 -4.46 12.28 -19.33
N GLN A 509 -5.72 12.60 -19.56
CA GLN A 509 -6.33 13.85 -19.08
C GLN A 509 -6.32 13.91 -17.54
N ILE A 510 -6.68 12.82 -16.87
CA ILE A 510 -6.60 12.73 -15.40
C ILE A 510 -5.15 12.86 -14.92
N THR A 511 -4.20 12.27 -15.65
CA THR A 511 -2.78 12.38 -15.32
C THR A 511 -2.29 13.83 -15.44
N GLU A 512 -2.66 14.54 -16.49
CA GLU A 512 -2.33 15.96 -16.70
C GLU A 512 -2.91 16.82 -15.57
N GLU A 513 -4.16 16.58 -15.19
CA GLU A 513 -4.82 17.29 -14.08
C GLU A 513 -4.17 16.97 -12.73
N PHE A 514 -3.79 15.71 -12.47
CA PHE A 514 -3.06 15.36 -11.26
C PHE A 514 -1.72 16.11 -11.17
N PHE A 515 -0.96 16.18 -12.26
CA PHE A 515 0.31 16.91 -12.25
C PHE A 515 0.13 18.41 -12.10
N HIS A 516 -0.95 18.99 -12.65
CA HIS A 516 -1.34 20.36 -12.38
C HIS A 516 -1.64 20.57 -10.89
N TYR A 517 -2.48 19.73 -10.30
CA TYR A 517 -2.82 19.75 -8.87
C TYR A 517 -1.58 19.64 -7.98
N ARG A 518 -0.70 18.68 -8.27
CA ARG A 518 0.56 18.48 -7.55
C ARG A 518 1.49 19.69 -7.70
N HIS A 519 1.68 20.20 -8.92
CA HIS A 519 2.56 21.35 -9.18
C HIS A 519 2.11 22.60 -8.44
N MET A 520 0.84 22.90 -8.48
CA MET A 520 0.22 24.00 -7.76
C MET A 520 0.46 23.88 -6.25
N THR A 521 0.28 22.68 -5.67
CA THR A 521 0.55 22.41 -4.27
C THR A 521 2.04 22.60 -3.94
N GLN A 522 2.93 22.13 -4.81
CA GLN A 522 4.37 22.31 -4.67
C GLN A 522 4.75 23.79 -4.68
N ALA A 523 4.30 24.54 -5.65
CA ALA A 523 4.68 25.93 -5.86
C ALA A 523 4.20 26.85 -4.71
N GLN A 524 3.03 26.57 -4.14
CA GLN A 524 2.42 27.45 -3.15
C GLN A 524 2.78 27.05 -1.70
N LEU A 525 2.91 25.74 -1.41
CA LEU A 525 2.94 25.28 -0.03
C LEU A 525 4.28 24.67 0.39
N TRP A 526 4.96 23.90 -0.47
CA TRP A 526 6.01 23.02 0.02
C TRP A 526 7.21 23.74 0.65
N ASP A 527 7.68 24.84 0.06
CA ASP A 527 8.82 25.56 0.63
C ASP A 527 8.45 26.28 1.92
N HIS A 528 7.22 26.84 1.99
CA HIS A 528 6.72 27.51 3.18
C HIS A 528 6.66 26.57 4.40
N TYR A 529 6.21 25.33 4.20
CA TYR A 529 6.08 24.33 5.24
C TYR A 529 7.31 23.42 5.39
N SER A 530 8.37 23.64 4.61
CA SER A 530 9.52 22.71 4.52
C SER A 530 9.09 21.28 4.19
N ALA A 531 8.04 21.14 3.37
CA ALA A 531 7.45 19.87 3.00
C ALA A 531 8.31 19.15 1.95
N PHE A 532 8.39 17.83 2.06
CA PHE A 532 9.11 16.98 1.14
C PHE A 532 8.31 15.72 0.79
N GLU A 533 8.37 15.30 -0.47
CA GLU A 533 7.60 14.14 -0.90
C GLU A 533 8.16 12.82 -0.33
N HIS A 534 7.26 11.90 -0.07
CA HIS A 534 7.57 10.51 0.25
C HIS A 534 8.27 9.84 -0.95
N TRP A 535 9.33 9.08 -0.70
CA TRP A 535 10.14 8.45 -1.75
C TRP A 535 9.37 7.57 -2.74
N ALA A 536 8.33 6.87 -2.26
CA ALA A 536 7.49 6.03 -3.12
C ALA A 536 6.49 6.83 -3.99
N LYS A 537 6.40 8.16 -3.83
CA LYS A 537 5.45 9.03 -4.54
C LYS A 537 6.12 10.16 -5.31
N ILE A 538 7.39 10.46 -5.01
CA ILE A 538 8.15 11.49 -5.72
C ILE A 538 8.21 11.18 -7.23
N GLU A 539 7.92 12.18 -8.04
CA GLU A 539 8.04 12.10 -9.49
C GLU A 539 9.17 13.00 -9.99
N VAL A 540 9.93 12.47 -10.95
CA VAL A 540 11.08 13.19 -11.51
C VAL A 540 10.61 14.06 -12.66
N PRO A 541 10.80 15.39 -12.60
CA PRO A 541 10.44 16.30 -13.68
C PRO A 541 11.12 15.93 -15.00
N LYS A 542 10.42 16.21 -16.10
CA LYS A 542 10.99 16.10 -17.47
C LYS A 542 11.78 17.34 -17.83
N ASP A 543 11.35 18.48 -17.34
CA ASP A 543 12.01 19.76 -17.53
C ASP A 543 13.34 19.83 -16.76
N LYS A 544 14.35 20.44 -17.36
CA LYS A 544 15.70 20.50 -16.78
C LYS A 544 15.81 21.47 -15.61
N GLU A 545 15.10 22.59 -15.66
CA GLU A 545 15.13 23.60 -14.60
C GLU A 545 14.40 23.10 -13.36
N GLU A 546 13.23 22.47 -13.54
CA GLU A 546 12.50 21.82 -12.47
C GLU A 546 13.29 20.66 -11.85
N LEU A 547 14.02 19.89 -12.66
CA LEU A 547 14.87 18.82 -12.17
C LEU A 547 16.04 19.37 -11.34
N ALA A 548 16.68 20.45 -11.80
CA ALA A 548 17.75 21.12 -11.06
C ALA A 548 17.24 21.68 -9.71
N ALA A 549 16.05 22.28 -9.72
CA ALA A 549 15.39 22.77 -8.51
C ALA A 549 15.09 21.63 -7.54
N LEU A 550 14.59 20.49 -8.02
CA LEU A 550 14.37 19.30 -7.20
C LEU A 550 15.69 18.79 -6.60
N GLN A 551 16.76 18.68 -7.39
CA GLN A 551 18.07 18.26 -6.91
C GLN A 551 18.65 19.20 -5.85
N ALA A 552 18.46 20.51 -6.01
CA ALA A 552 18.86 21.52 -5.00
C ALA A 552 18.07 21.32 -3.68
N ARG A 553 16.77 21.07 -3.75
CA ARG A 553 15.94 20.75 -2.58
C ARG A 553 16.40 19.45 -1.89
N LEU A 554 16.72 18.41 -2.69
CA LEU A 554 17.25 17.15 -2.16
C LEU A 554 18.55 17.37 -1.38
N LYS A 555 19.51 18.12 -1.94
CA LYS A 555 20.78 18.43 -1.26
C LYS A 555 20.59 19.24 0.02
N LYS A 556 19.59 20.11 0.07
CA LYS A 556 19.27 20.89 1.28
C LYS A 556 18.69 20.02 2.40
N LYS A 557 17.88 19.02 2.07
CA LYS A 557 17.14 18.19 3.03
C LYS A 557 17.92 16.94 3.44
N PHE A 558 18.59 16.28 2.52
CA PHE A 558 19.18 14.96 2.70
C PHE A 558 20.71 14.98 2.53
N PRO A 559 21.45 14.06 3.14
CA PRO A 559 22.91 13.96 3.01
C PRO A 559 23.29 13.33 1.65
N VAL A 560 22.96 14.01 0.55
CA VAL A 560 23.10 13.49 -0.82
C VAL A 560 24.55 13.09 -1.13
N ASP A 561 25.53 13.88 -0.66
CA ASP A 561 26.94 13.59 -0.92
C ASP A 561 27.41 12.33 -0.19
N ALA A 562 27.02 12.16 1.09
CA ALA A 562 27.31 10.95 1.86
C ALA A 562 26.62 9.72 1.25
N TYR A 563 25.37 9.89 0.78
CA TYR A 563 24.64 8.81 0.10
C TYR A 563 25.30 8.43 -1.23
N ASN A 564 25.73 9.39 -2.04
CA ASN A 564 26.44 9.13 -3.29
C ASN A 564 27.83 8.50 -3.05
N GLN A 565 28.54 8.90 -1.99
CA GLN A 565 29.79 8.29 -1.58
C GLN A 565 29.57 6.81 -1.19
N ALA A 566 28.58 6.51 -0.36
CA ALA A 566 28.23 5.14 0.00
C ALA A 566 27.84 4.30 -1.24
N ARG A 567 27.08 4.87 -2.20
CA ARG A 567 26.79 4.23 -3.48
C ARG A 567 28.06 3.94 -4.29
N LYS A 568 29.03 4.86 -4.34
CA LYS A 568 30.29 4.66 -5.04
C LYS A 568 31.10 3.51 -4.42
N GLU A 569 31.08 3.38 -3.10
CA GLU A 569 31.79 2.32 -2.38
C GLU A 569 31.13 0.94 -2.50
N LEU A 570 29.81 0.87 -2.46
CA LEU A 570 29.05 -0.38 -2.40
C LEU A 570 28.63 -0.87 -3.78
N ASP A 571 28.29 0.04 -4.70
CA ASP A 571 27.86 -0.22 -6.08
C ASP A 571 28.59 0.70 -7.08
N PRO A 572 29.91 0.55 -7.27
CA PRO A 572 30.71 1.45 -8.12
C PRO A 572 30.25 1.46 -9.59
N ASN A 573 29.68 0.36 -10.07
CA ASN A 573 29.15 0.25 -11.43
C ASN A 573 27.66 0.65 -11.53
N ARG A 574 27.04 1.06 -10.40
CA ARG A 574 25.65 1.47 -10.31
C ARG A 574 24.65 0.48 -10.90
N ILE A 575 24.93 -0.81 -10.72
CA ILE A 575 24.09 -1.88 -11.26
C ILE A 575 22.70 -1.93 -10.59
N LEU A 576 22.60 -1.48 -9.34
CA LEU A 576 21.35 -1.44 -8.57
C LEU A 576 20.49 -0.19 -8.86
N SER A 577 20.97 0.69 -9.74
CA SER A 577 20.34 1.96 -10.05
C SER A 577 19.37 1.88 -11.23
N ASN A 578 18.48 2.84 -11.32
CA ASN A 578 17.62 3.08 -12.49
C ASN A 578 17.67 4.56 -12.89
N ASN A 579 17.01 4.91 -14.00
CA ASN A 579 16.98 6.27 -14.51
C ASN A 579 16.43 7.29 -13.50
N MET A 580 15.46 6.91 -12.67
CA MET A 580 14.88 7.76 -11.64
C MET A 580 15.94 8.08 -10.57
N LEU A 581 16.61 7.07 -10.02
CA LEU A 581 17.61 7.24 -8.98
C LEU A 581 18.83 8.04 -9.47
N GLU A 582 19.24 7.86 -10.73
CA GLU A 582 20.33 8.64 -11.33
C GLU A 582 19.98 10.12 -11.53
N LYS A 583 18.72 10.41 -11.83
CA LYS A 583 18.25 11.80 -11.93
C LYS A 583 18.09 12.47 -10.56
N LEU A 584 17.64 11.73 -9.55
CA LEU A 584 17.52 12.28 -8.19
C LEU A 584 18.90 12.53 -7.55
N PHE A 585 19.85 11.61 -7.78
CA PHE A 585 21.20 11.62 -7.18
C PHE A 585 22.28 11.47 -8.24
N PRO A 586 22.50 12.50 -9.08
CA PRO A 586 23.53 12.46 -10.11
C PRO A 586 24.93 12.31 -9.49
N SER A 587 25.84 11.64 -10.20
CA SER A 587 27.23 11.59 -9.79
C SER A 587 27.92 12.94 -10.03
N SER A 588 28.82 13.31 -9.11
CA SER A 588 29.66 14.52 -9.27
C SER A 588 30.59 14.47 -10.50
N GLU A 589 30.73 13.32 -11.16
CA GLU A 589 31.55 13.13 -12.36
C GLU A 589 30.76 13.35 -13.67
N ALA A 590 29.45 13.69 -13.56
CA ALA A 590 28.56 13.87 -14.72
C ALA A 590 28.21 15.34 -15.01
N VAL A 591 29.00 16.29 -14.48
CA VAL A 591 28.89 17.73 -14.77
C VAL A 591 30.01 18.18 -15.69
#